data_2fcdcb27ad6ebf2093e88eb74baec204
#
_entry.id   2fcdcb27ad6ebf2093e88eb74baec204
#
_cell.length_a   1.000
_cell.length_b   1.000
_cell.length_c   1.000
_cell.angle_alpha   90.00
_cell.angle_beta   90.00
_cell.angle_gamma   90.00
#
_symmetry.space_group_name_H-M   'P 1'
#
loop_
_entity.id
_entity.type
_entity.pdbx_description
1 polymer ?
#
loop_
_entity_poly.entity_id
_entity_poly.type
_entity_poly.pdbx_seq_one_letter_code
_entity_poly.pdbx_strand_id
1 'polypeptide(L)'
;SAASDVYKRQGLVCLTAVLLFWRYRRDEVKQLIHRQKLARMVLENKWYESEQRKEDAFFKDLSSSRSKETITYFPKIYYRMKQGLLHIRVEITLGKYQEQLLNLEKKLESGLYCELTDKELKDSYVEYTLLYDTIANRISIEDVQAKDGRLRLMENVWWEYDKLPHMLIAGGTGGGKTYFILTLIEALLRTNAVLFVLDPKNADLADLQAVMPDVYYKKEDMLACIDRFYEEMMKRSEDMKLMENYRTGENYAYLGLPAHFLIFDEYVAFMEMLGTKENAAVLNNCLLYTSPSPRDVEESR
;
A
#
# COMPACT_ATOMS: atom_id res chain seq x y z
N SER A 1 37.01 36.79 29.13
CA SER A 1 38.34 36.21 29.33
C SER A 1 38.50 35.01 28.37
N ALA A 2 39.72 34.84 27.83
CA ALA A 2 39.97 33.82 26.79
C ALA A 2 39.50 32.39 27.17
N ALA A 3 39.57 32.02 28.44
CA ALA A 3 39.06 30.73 28.93
C ALA A 3 37.53 30.56 28.74
N SER A 4 36.75 31.60 28.96
CA SER A 4 35.25 31.55 28.75
C SER A 4 34.90 31.33 27.28
N ASP A 5 35.68 31.88 26.35
CA ASP A 5 35.45 31.74 24.92
C ASP A 5 35.86 30.37 24.40
N VAL A 6 36.84 29.73 24.99
CA VAL A 6 37.22 28.35 24.68
C VAL A 6 36.11 27.36 25.10
N TYR A 7 35.58 27.51 26.31
CA TYR A 7 34.46 26.65 26.77
C TYR A 7 33.18 26.83 25.96
N LYS A 8 32.87 28.07 25.53
CA LYS A 8 31.73 28.32 24.62
C LYS A 8 31.91 27.65 23.27
N ARG A 9 33.13 27.72 22.69
CA ARG A 9 33.46 27.06 21.42
C ARG A 9 33.37 25.53 21.54
N GLN A 10 33.92 24.96 22.62
CA GLN A 10 33.80 23.52 22.89
C GLN A 10 32.37 23.08 23.06
N GLY A 11 31.54 23.84 23.80
CA GLY A 11 30.13 23.58 23.96
C GLY A 11 29.38 23.61 22.62
N LEU A 12 29.69 24.57 21.75
CA LEU A 12 29.09 24.67 20.42
C LEU A 12 29.50 23.48 19.53
N VAL A 13 30.75 23.07 19.55
CA VAL A 13 31.22 21.89 18.80
C VAL A 13 30.57 20.61 19.29
N CYS A 14 30.43 20.41 20.59
CA CYS A 14 29.73 19.26 21.15
C CYS A 14 28.24 19.25 20.73
N LEU A 15 27.59 20.41 20.79
CA LEU A 15 26.19 20.53 20.41
C LEU A 15 25.95 20.26 18.92
N THR A 16 26.82 20.79 18.05
CA THR A 16 26.75 20.51 16.61
C THR A 16 27.06 19.05 16.30
N ALA A 17 28.02 18.43 16.99
CA ALA A 17 28.33 17.01 16.84
C ALA A 17 27.13 16.12 17.26
N VAL A 18 26.46 16.44 18.36
CA VAL A 18 25.26 15.74 18.83
C VAL A 18 24.12 15.92 17.83
N LEU A 19 23.88 17.12 17.30
CA LEU A 19 22.85 17.38 16.31
C LEU A 19 23.11 16.64 15.00
N LEU A 20 24.36 16.63 14.53
CA LEU A 20 24.75 15.89 13.33
C LEU A 20 24.63 14.38 13.54
N PHE A 21 25.08 13.86 14.69
CA PHE A 21 24.90 12.45 15.05
C PHE A 21 23.43 12.07 15.11
N TRP A 22 22.59 12.89 15.74
CA TRP A 22 21.16 12.65 15.84
C TRP A 22 20.46 12.68 14.47
N ARG A 23 20.87 13.63 13.61
CA ARG A 23 20.35 13.70 12.22
C ARG A 23 20.79 12.51 11.38
N TYR A 24 22.03 12.07 11.51
CA TYR A 24 22.61 10.96 10.73
C TYR A 24 22.07 9.60 11.18
N ARG A 25 21.83 9.43 12.49
CA ARG A 25 21.34 8.18 13.08
C ARG A 25 19.85 8.19 13.45
N ARG A 26 19.10 9.11 12.90
CA ARG A 26 17.67 9.28 13.21
C ARG A 26 16.87 7.98 13.04
N ASP A 27 17.14 7.21 11.99
CA ASP A 27 16.41 5.98 11.69
C ASP A 27 16.78 4.84 12.64
N GLU A 28 18.03 4.75 13.07
CA GLU A 28 18.45 3.76 14.06
C GLU A 28 17.82 4.05 15.44
N VAL A 29 17.74 5.32 15.81
CA VAL A 29 17.08 5.74 17.06
C VAL A 29 15.59 5.42 17.00
N LYS A 30 14.91 5.69 15.89
CA LYS A 30 13.51 5.32 15.69
C LYS A 30 13.30 3.81 15.79
N GLN A 31 14.15 3.01 15.14
CA GLN A 31 14.10 1.56 15.22
C GLN A 31 14.23 1.07 16.67
N LEU A 32 15.14 1.66 17.44
CA LEU A 32 15.31 1.33 18.85
C LEU A 32 14.05 1.64 19.67
N ILE A 33 13.46 2.82 19.46
CA ILE A 33 12.22 3.23 20.13
C ILE A 33 11.07 2.27 19.77
N HIS A 34 10.93 1.89 18.50
CA HIS A 34 9.89 0.94 18.08
C HIS A 34 10.07 -0.43 18.75
N ARG A 35 11.31 -0.96 18.78
CA ARG A 35 11.61 -2.22 19.47
C ARG A 35 11.30 -2.15 20.97
N GLN A 36 11.63 -1.04 21.62
CA GLN A 36 11.29 -0.82 23.02
C GLN A 36 9.77 -0.78 23.26
N LYS A 37 9.01 -0.12 22.37
CA LYS A 37 7.53 -0.10 22.45
C LYS A 37 6.94 -1.48 22.26
N LEU A 38 7.44 -2.28 21.31
CA LEU A 38 7.00 -3.67 21.12
C LEU A 38 7.29 -4.54 22.34
N ALA A 39 8.49 -4.43 22.89
CA ALA A 39 8.84 -5.17 24.12
C ALA A 39 7.96 -4.76 25.31
N ARG A 40 7.73 -3.46 25.49
CA ARG A 40 6.84 -2.94 26.53
C ARG A 40 5.39 -3.42 26.35
N MET A 41 4.89 -3.46 25.10
CA MET A 41 3.56 -4.00 24.80
C MET A 41 3.40 -5.46 25.30
N VAL A 42 4.41 -6.30 25.08
CA VAL A 42 4.39 -7.69 25.56
C VAL A 42 4.40 -7.74 27.09
N LEU A 43 5.23 -6.93 27.74
CA LEU A 43 5.36 -6.90 29.19
C LEU A 43 4.09 -6.36 29.88
N GLU A 44 3.54 -5.26 29.39
CA GLU A 44 2.34 -4.63 29.98
C GLU A 44 1.08 -5.50 29.82
N ASN A 45 0.96 -6.22 28.69
CA ASN A 45 -0.14 -7.16 28.46
C ASN A 45 0.11 -8.54 29.10
N LYS A 46 1.28 -8.75 29.73
CA LYS A 46 1.67 -10.02 30.33
C LYS A 46 1.59 -11.22 29.37
N TRP A 47 1.99 -11.02 28.11
CA TRP A 47 2.01 -12.06 27.08
C TRP A 47 3.28 -12.90 27.16
N TYR A 48 3.69 -13.23 28.36
CA TYR A 48 4.84 -14.11 28.63
C TYR A 48 4.48 -15.07 29.77
N GLU A 49 5.19 -16.14 29.89
CA GLU A 49 5.07 -17.11 30.99
C GLU A 49 6.33 -17.08 31.82
N SER A 50 6.15 -17.14 33.10
CA SER A 50 7.26 -17.17 34.06
C SER A 50 7.00 -18.22 35.13
N GLU A 51 8.05 -18.89 35.55
CA GLU A 51 8.03 -19.82 36.68
C GLU A 51 8.87 -19.27 37.83
N GLN A 52 8.32 -19.36 39.01
CA GLN A 52 9.07 -19.05 40.24
C GLN A 52 9.87 -20.29 40.63
N ARG A 53 11.18 -20.30 40.39
CA ARG A 53 12.07 -21.30 40.97
C ARG A 53 12.38 -20.90 42.42
N LYS A 54 11.94 -21.72 43.35
CA LYS A 54 12.47 -21.72 44.70
C LYS A 54 13.87 -22.36 44.64
N GLU A 55 14.90 -21.56 44.83
CA GLU A 55 16.22 -22.14 45.09
C GLU A 55 16.15 -22.76 46.47
N ASP A 56 16.28 -24.07 46.55
CA ASP A 56 16.55 -24.77 47.79
C ASP A 56 17.92 -24.37 48.29
N ALA A 57 17.96 -23.29 49.09
CA ALA A 57 19.20 -22.83 49.67
C ALA A 57 19.65 -23.83 50.73
N PHE A 58 20.72 -24.51 50.46
CA PHE A 58 21.42 -25.41 51.37
C PHE A 58 21.92 -24.68 52.63
N PHE A 59 21.93 -23.37 52.64
CA PHE A 59 22.23 -22.49 53.79
C PHE A 59 21.03 -21.57 54.08
N LYS A 60 20.20 -21.99 55.01
CA LYS A 60 18.94 -21.36 55.40
C LYS A 60 19.08 -20.04 56.21
N ASP A 61 20.28 -19.56 56.51
CA ASP A 61 20.46 -18.55 57.56
C ASP A 61 21.02 -17.20 57.14
N LEU A 62 21.29 -16.89 55.87
CA LEU A 62 21.94 -15.59 55.56
C LEU A 62 21.45 -14.80 54.34
N SER A 63 20.31 -15.10 53.78
CA SER A 63 19.76 -14.13 52.81
C SER A 63 18.27 -14.30 52.61
N SER A 64 17.57 -13.18 52.60
CA SER A 64 16.18 -13.08 52.13
C SER A 64 15.95 -13.90 50.86
N SER A 65 15.08 -14.92 50.93
CA SER A 65 14.69 -15.75 49.81
C SER A 65 14.10 -14.88 48.70
N ARG A 66 14.93 -14.39 47.79
CA ARG A 66 14.49 -13.82 46.55
C ARG A 66 14.08 -14.97 45.65
N SER A 67 12.78 -15.17 45.50
CA SER A 67 12.28 -16.05 44.42
C SER A 67 12.74 -15.49 43.08
N LYS A 68 13.57 -16.22 42.37
CA LYS A 68 14.04 -15.83 41.05
C LYS A 68 12.97 -16.22 40.04
N GLU A 69 12.30 -15.21 39.49
CA GLU A 69 11.35 -15.40 38.41
C GLU A 69 12.13 -15.70 37.12
N THR A 70 11.87 -16.84 36.52
CA THR A 70 12.50 -17.25 35.24
C THR A 70 11.43 -17.25 34.17
N ILE A 71 11.65 -16.47 33.10
CA ILE A 71 10.74 -16.45 31.94
C ILE A 71 10.89 -17.74 31.16
N THR A 72 9.82 -18.51 31.03
CA THR A 72 9.76 -19.79 30.31
C THR A 72 9.29 -19.62 28.87
N TYR A 73 8.43 -18.64 28.61
CA TYR A 73 7.95 -18.29 27.28
C TYR A 73 7.92 -16.78 27.07
N PHE A 74 8.38 -16.35 25.91
CA PHE A 74 8.26 -14.97 25.44
C PHE A 74 7.99 -14.99 23.92
N PRO A 75 6.96 -14.26 23.40
CA PRO A 75 6.65 -14.27 21.98
C PRO A 75 7.80 -13.69 21.16
N LYS A 76 8.19 -14.37 20.11
CA LYS A 76 9.23 -13.88 19.21
C LYS A 76 8.63 -12.90 18.24
N ILE A 77 9.08 -11.65 18.32
CA ILE A 77 8.70 -10.57 17.43
C ILE A 77 9.93 -10.09 16.68
N TYR A 78 9.89 -10.23 15.36
CA TYR A 78 10.94 -9.76 14.47
C TYR A 78 10.54 -8.42 13.88
N TYR A 79 11.47 -7.50 13.85
CA TYR A 79 11.28 -6.14 13.41
C TYR A 79 12.27 -5.81 12.28
N ARG A 80 11.77 -5.31 11.16
CA ARG A 80 12.59 -4.84 10.05
C ARG A 80 11.98 -3.57 9.46
N MET A 81 12.81 -2.55 9.26
CA MET A 81 12.45 -1.33 8.56
C MET A 81 13.17 -1.30 7.22
N LYS A 82 12.43 -1.10 6.15
CA LYS A 82 12.97 -1.03 4.79
C LYS A 82 12.09 -0.11 3.93
N GLN A 83 12.71 0.89 3.28
CA GLN A 83 12.06 1.74 2.27
C GLN A 83 10.74 2.38 2.74
N GLY A 84 10.72 2.94 3.95
CA GLY A 84 9.53 3.58 4.52
C GLY A 84 8.45 2.61 5.01
N LEU A 85 8.66 1.31 4.84
CA LEU A 85 7.81 0.25 5.37
C LEU A 85 8.44 -0.39 6.59
N LEU A 86 7.59 -0.74 7.52
CA LEU A 86 7.91 -1.43 8.75
C LEU A 86 7.28 -2.82 8.72
N HIS A 87 8.11 -3.85 8.69
CA HIS A 87 7.68 -5.25 8.73
C HIS A 87 7.83 -5.80 10.14
N ILE A 88 6.73 -6.23 10.72
CA ILE A 88 6.69 -6.86 12.04
C ILE A 88 6.18 -8.29 11.86
N ARG A 89 7.03 -9.28 12.13
CA ARG A 89 6.67 -10.70 12.10
C ARG A 89 6.53 -11.20 13.51
N VAL A 90 5.39 -11.80 13.80
CA VAL A 90 5.10 -12.39 15.11
C VAL A 90 4.94 -13.90 14.94
N GLU A 91 5.76 -14.68 15.64
CA GLU A 91 5.69 -16.12 15.60
C GLU A 91 4.35 -16.61 16.15
N ILE A 92 3.71 -17.51 15.42
CA ILE A 92 2.47 -18.16 15.83
C ILE A 92 2.83 -19.49 16.47
N THR A 93 2.49 -19.61 17.73
CA THR A 93 2.55 -20.87 18.47
C THR A 93 1.13 -21.18 18.92
N LEU A 94 0.68 -22.43 18.90
CA LEU A 94 -0.65 -22.82 19.39
C LEU A 94 -0.80 -22.58 20.92
N GLY A 95 -0.23 -21.50 21.40
CA GLY A 95 -0.14 -21.13 22.79
C GLY A 95 -1.27 -20.19 23.26
N LYS A 96 -1.29 -19.93 24.54
CA LYS A 96 -2.31 -19.13 25.26
C LYS A 96 -2.57 -17.74 24.67
N TYR A 97 -1.59 -17.11 24.06
CA TYR A 97 -1.65 -15.72 23.58
C TYR A 97 -1.82 -15.60 22.08
N GLN A 98 -2.07 -16.70 21.36
CA GLN A 98 -2.13 -16.70 19.90
C GLN A 98 -3.17 -15.74 19.34
N GLU A 99 -4.38 -15.75 19.88
CA GLU A 99 -5.46 -14.88 19.40
C GLU A 99 -5.11 -13.40 19.53
N GLN A 100 -4.52 -13.00 20.65
CA GLN A 100 -4.08 -11.64 20.89
C GLN A 100 -2.94 -11.22 19.94
N LEU A 101 -2.02 -12.13 19.66
CA LEU A 101 -0.88 -11.91 18.77
C LEU A 101 -1.29 -11.86 17.28
N LEU A 102 -2.40 -12.54 16.94
CA LEU A 102 -3.00 -12.47 15.61
C LEU A 102 -3.81 -11.18 15.37
N ASN A 103 -4.19 -10.46 16.41
CA ASN A 103 -5.04 -9.28 16.33
C ASN A 103 -4.32 -8.03 16.91
N LEU A 104 -3.13 -7.73 16.38
CA LEU A 104 -2.31 -6.60 16.85
C LEU A 104 -2.52 -5.30 16.04
N GLU A 105 -3.32 -5.30 14.99
CA GLU A 105 -3.45 -4.21 14.03
C GLU A 105 -3.56 -2.84 14.70
N LYS A 106 -4.65 -2.63 15.45
CA LYS A 106 -4.94 -1.35 16.12
C LYS A 106 -3.88 -0.95 17.15
N LYS A 107 -3.27 -1.94 17.84
CA LYS A 107 -2.21 -1.67 18.82
C LYS A 107 -0.91 -1.25 18.14
N LEU A 108 -0.59 -1.85 17.00
CA LEU A 108 0.59 -1.49 16.22
C LEU A 108 0.43 -0.11 15.59
N GLU A 109 -0.72 0.17 14.95
CA GLU A 109 -1.00 1.48 14.37
C GLU A 109 -0.89 2.60 15.40
N SER A 110 -1.64 2.49 16.50
CA SER A 110 -1.65 3.53 17.54
C SER A 110 -0.33 3.63 18.33
N GLY A 111 0.30 2.49 18.60
CA GLY A 111 1.54 2.44 19.38
C GLY A 111 2.77 2.92 18.62
N LEU A 112 2.85 2.66 17.33
CA LEU A 112 3.98 3.03 16.48
C LEU A 112 3.73 4.31 15.68
N TYR A 113 2.49 4.83 15.69
CA TYR A 113 2.06 5.97 14.86
C TYR A 113 2.29 5.73 13.37
N CYS A 114 1.93 4.53 12.91
CA CYS A 114 2.08 4.07 11.54
C CYS A 114 0.73 3.55 11.03
N GLU A 115 0.50 3.61 9.74
CA GLU A 115 -0.70 3.07 9.11
C GLU A 115 -0.45 1.63 8.66
N LEU A 116 -1.35 0.70 9.01
CA LEU A 116 -1.28 -0.67 8.55
C LEU A 116 -1.65 -0.74 7.05
N THR A 117 -0.73 -1.25 6.24
CA THR A 117 -0.95 -1.42 4.80
C THR A 117 -1.31 -2.85 4.42
N ASP A 118 -0.80 -3.83 5.17
CA ASP A 118 -1.03 -5.24 4.86
C ASP A 118 -0.88 -6.13 6.10
N LYS A 119 -1.60 -7.27 6.08
CA LYS A 119 -1.51 -8.33 7.08
C LYS A 119 -1.56 -9.67 6.38
N GLU A 120 -0.48 -10.41 6.43
CA GLU A 120 -0.38 -11.75 5.85
C GLU A 120 -0.20 -12.81 6.93
N LEU A 121 -1.02 -13.85 6.86
CA LEU A 121 -0.84 -15.05 7.67
C LEU A 121 0.00 -16.06 6.86
N LYS A 122 1.14 -16.45 7.40
CA LYS A 122 2.04 -17.47 6.84
C LYS A 122 2.12 -18.69 7.77
N ASP A 123 2.71 -19.76 7.29
CA ASP A 123 2.69 -21.07 7.98
C ASP A 123 3.08 -21.03 9.48
N SER A 124 4.01 -20.16 9.86
CA SER A 124 4.54 -20.10 11.24
C SER A 124 4.52 -18.72 11.88
N TYR A 125 4.07 -17.70 11.15
CA TYR A 125 4.03 -16.32 11.65
C TYR A 125 2.96 -15.48 10.95
N VAL A 126 2.53 -14.42 11.62
CA VAL A 126 1.78 -13.34 11.00
C VAL A 126 2.72 -12.18 10.71
N GLU A 127 2.66 -11.63 9.51
CA GLU A 127 3.41 -10.44 9.10
C GLU A 127 2.47 -9.25 9.03
N TYR A 128 2.82 -8.18 9.74
CA TYR A 128 2.17 -6.88 9.69
C TYR A 128 3.10 -5.93 8.95
N THR A 129 2.62 -5.34 7.86
CA THR A 129 3.34 -4.31 7.12
C THR A 129 2.69 -2.96 7.40
N LEU A 130 3.47 -2.01 7.95
CA LEU A 130 2.99 -0.68 8.29
C LEU A 130 3.80 0.38 7.54
N LEU A 131 3.12 1.42 7.12
CA LEU A 131 3.71 2.59 6.47
C LEU A 131 4.14 3.59 7.54
N TYR A 132 5.45 3.76 7.73
CA TYR A 132 5.98 4.68 8.73
C TYR A 132 6.47 6.01 8.14
N ASP A 133 6.84 6.03 6.87
CA ASP A 133 7.28 7.22 6.16
C ASP A 133 6.65 7.28 4.77
N THR A 134 5.60 8.09 4.66
CA THR A 134 4.86 8.30 3.42
C THR A 134 5.67 9.06 2.38
N ILE A 135 6.70 9.80 2.80
CA ILE A 135 7.50 10.66 1.91
C ILE A 135 8.66 9.88 1.28
N ALA A 136 9.24 8.91 2.00
CA ALA A 136 10.41 8.17 1.55
C ALA A 136 10.21 7.38 0.25
N ASN A 137 8.97 7.03 -0.09
CA ASN A 137 8.63 6.25 -1.28
C ASN A 137 7.95 7.08 -2.39
N ARG A 138 7.77 8.39 -2.17
CA ARG A 138 7.24 9.25 -3.23
C ARG A 138 8.24 9.39 -4.36
N ILE A 139 7.71 9.38 -5.57
CA ILE A 139 8.46 9.70 -6.78
C ILE A 139 7.95 11.02 -7.34
N SER A 140 8.78 11.73 -8.11
CA SER A 140 8.33 12.90 -8.84
C SER A 140 7.46 12.48 -10.03
N ILE A 141 6.67 13.40 -10.58
CA ILE A 141 5.86 13.15 -11.78
C ILE A 141 6.74 12.69 -12.95
N GLU A 142 7.95 13.22 -13.05
CA GLU A 142 8.93 12.89 -14.08
C GLU A 142 9.42 11.43 -13.98
N ASP A 143 9.40 10.86 -12.77
CA ASP A 143 9.82 9.48 -12.51
C ASP A 143 8.68 8.45 -12.69
N VAL A 144 7.44 8.92 -12.88
CA VAL A 144 6.31 8.04 -13.21
C VAL A 144 6.47 7.57 -14.65
N GLN A 145 6.67 6.27 -14.81
CA GLN A 145 6.93 5.66 -16.12
C GLN A 145 5.99 4.48 -16.34
N ALA A 146 5.42 4.41 -17.55
CA ALA A 146 4.72 3.24 -18.02
C ALA A 146 5.63 2.48 -18.96
N LYS A 147 5.90 1.20 -18.68
CA LYS A 147 6.77 0.35 -19.46
C LYS A 147 6.40 -1.13 -19.27
N ASP A 148 6.39 -1.87 -20.38
CA ASP A 148 6.21 -3.32 -20.39
C ASP A 148 4.95 -3.76 -19.61
N GLY A 149 3.81 -3.10 -19.85
CA GLY A 149 2.53 -3.42 -19.18
C GLY A 149 2.46 -3.06 -17.69
N ARG A 150 3.38 -2.21 -17.22
CA ARG A 150 3.48 -1.77 -15.83
C ARG A 150 3.61 -0.26 -15.76
N LEU A 151 3.04 0.30 -14.71
CA LEU A 151 3.14 1.71 -14.39
C LEU A 151 3.71 1.89 -12.97
N ARG A 152 4.77 2.69 -12.86
CA ARG A 152 5.41 2.97 -11.58
C ARG A 152 4.59 4.00 -10.81
N LEU A 153 4.07 3.61 -9.63
CA LEU A 153 3.24 4.47 -8.78
C LEU A 153 4.04 5.11 -7.65
N MET A 154 5.02 4.39 -7.13
CA MET A 154 5.96 4.83 -6.09
C MET A 154 7.32 4.19 -6.35
N GLU A 155 8.34 4.50 -5.57
CA GLU A 155 9.69 3.99 -5.76
C GLU A 155 9.74 2.46 -5.95
N ASN A 156 8.94 1.71 -5.20
CA ASN A 156 8.90 0.25 -5.23
C ASN A 156 7.50 -0.32 -5.47
N VAL A 157 6.55 0.50 -5.91
CA VAL A 157 5.18 0.08 -6.18
C VAL A 157 4.89 0.25 -7.65
N TRP A 158 4.51 -0.86 -8.28
CA TRP A 158 4.17 -0.94 -9.69
C TRP A 158 2.77 -1.49 -9.86
N TRP A 159 2.00 -0.88 -10.73
CA TRP A 159 0.74 -1.43 -11.19
C TRP A 159 0.97 -2.20 -12.48
N GLU A 160 0.83 -3.51 -12.44
CA GLU A 160 0.93 -4.40 -13.60
C GLU A 160 -0.42 -4.44 -14.32
N TYR A 161 -0.76 -3.40 -15.07
CA TYR A 161 -2.08 -3.25 -15.68
C TYR A 161 -2.39 -4.32 -16.74
N ASP A 162 -1.40 -4.96 -17.34
CA ASP A 162 -1.62 -6.08 -18.25
C ASP A 162 -2.14 -7.33 -17.54
N LYS A 163 -1.86 -7.48 -16.24
CA LYS A 163 -2.32 -8.61 -15.41
C LYS A 163 -3.48 -8.24 -14.51
N LEU A 164 -3.46 -7.01 -13.98
CA LEU A 164 -4.44 -6.47 -13.05
C LEU A 164 -5.05 -5.22 -13.68
N PRO A 165 -6.03 -5.38 -14.58
CA PRO A 165 -6.53 -4.28 -15.41
C PRO A 165 -7.35 -3.24 -14.65
N HIS A 166 -7.80 -3.56 -13.44
CA HIS A 166 -8.64 -2.67 -12.65
C HIS A 166 -7.89 -1.97 -11.54
N MET A 167 -8.11 -0.66 -11.40
CA MET A 167 -7.61 0.14 -10.30
C MET A 167 -8.73 0.98 -9.70
N LEU A 168 -8.92 0.89 -8.38
CA LEU A 168 -9.78 1.79 -7.62
C LEU A 168 -8.93 2.82 -6.89
N ILE A 169 -9.21 4.11 -7.15
CA ILE A 169 -8.54 5.23 -6.50
C ILE A 169 -9.54 5.88 -5.53
N ALA A 170 -9.28 5.77 -4.24
CA ALA A 170 -10.12 6.35 -3.20
C ALA A 170 -9.33 7.34 -2.35
N GLY A 171 -10.02 8.39 -1.86
CA GLY A 171 -9.42 9.39 -0.98
C GLY A 171 -10.38 10.52 -0.68
N GLY A 172 -10.16 11.23 0.41
CA GLY A 172 -10.96 12.40 0.81
C GLY A 172 -10.79 13.59 -0.12
N THR A 173 -11.66 14.58 0.02
CA THR A 173 -11.56 15.86 -0.69
C THR A 173 -10.21 16.53 -0.37
N GLY A 174 -9.52 17.02 -1.39
CA GLY A 174 -8.17 17.57 -1.25
C GLY A 174 -7.05 16.55 -1.06
N GLY A 175 -7.36 15.23 -1.10
CA GLY A 175 -6.38 14.15 -0.95
C GLY A 175 -5.48 13.92 -2.17
N GLY A 176 -5.61 14.72 -3.24
CA GLY A 176 -4.76 14.63 -4.43
C GLY A 176 -5.18 13.58 -5.45
N LYS A 177 -6.41 13.02 -5.38
CA LYS A 177 -6.90 12.02 -6.35
C LYS A 177 -6.77 12.47 -7.80
N THR A 178 -7.35 13.62 -8.13
CA THR A 178 -7.33 14.15 -9.50
C THR A 178 -5.90 14.39 -9.98
N TYR A 179 -5.03 14.90 -9.11
CA TYR A 179 -3.62 15.09 -9.43
C TYR A 179 -2.91 13.76 -9.72
N PHE A 180 -3.24 12.73 -8.96
CA PHE A 180 -2.73 11.38 -9.19
C PHE A 180 -3.23 10.81 -10.52
N ILE A 181 -4.52 10.97 -10.84
CA ILE A 181 -5.11 10.52 -12.12
C ILE A 181 -4.44 11.25 -13.29
N LEU A 182 -4.24 12.57 -13.22
CA LEU A 182 -3.52 13.35 -14.23
C LEU A 182 -2.10 12.82 -14.45
N THR A 183 -1.39 12.45 -13.38
CA THR A 183 -0.06 11.85 -13.46
C THR A 183 -0.08 10.48 -14.17
N LEU A 184 -1.10 9.65 -13.91
CA LEU A 184 -1.28 8.39 -14.62
C LEU A 184 -1.55 8.61 -16.11
N ILE A 185 -2.44 9.55 -16.45
CA ILE A 185 -2.77 9.91 -17.84
C ILE A 185 -1.50 10.37 -18.55
N GLU A 186 -0.72 11.27 -17.98
CA GLU A 186 0.54 11.74 -18.57
C GLU A 186 1.51 10.60 -18.83
N ALA A 187 1.69 9.68 -17.90
CA ALA A 187 2.57 8.53 -18.08
C ALA A 187 2.08 7.58 -19.18
N LEU A 188 0.77 7.35 -19.25
CA LEU A 188 0.16 6.47 -20.26
C LEU A 188 0.19 7.10 -21.67
N LEU A 189 0.04 8.43 -21.78
CA LEU A 189 0.16 9.16 -23.05
C LEU A 189 1.57 9.07 -23.67
N ARG A 190 2.59 8.76 -22.87
CA ARG A 190 3.95 8.49 -23.35
C ARG A 190 4.11 7.10 -23.98
N THR A 191 3.06 6.28 -23.92
CA THR A 191 2.99 4.95 -24.56
C THR A 191 2.06 4.99 -25.78
N ASN A 192 1.77 3.83 -26.35
CA ASN A 192 0.76 3.68 -27.40
C ASN A 192 -0.65 3.41 -26.86
N ALA A 193 -0.90 3.64 -25.56
CA ALA A 193 -2.19 3.40 -24.94
C ALA A 193 -3.29 4.32 -25.49
N VAL A 194 -4.50 3.78 -25.60
CA VAL A 194 -5.70 4.51 -25.94
C VAL A 194 -6.46 4.86 -24.67
N LEU A 195 -6.77 6.14 -24.46
CA LEU A 195 -7.36 6.63 -23.21
C LEU A 195 -8.73 7.24 -23.49
N PHE A 196 -9.71 6.84 -22.68
CA PHE A 196 -11.05 7.43 -22.61
C PHE A 196 -11.22 8.00 -21.21
N VAL A 197 -11.54 9.28 -21.11
CA VAL A 197 -11.60 10.01 -19.82
C VAL A 197 -13.01 10.55 -19.60
N LEU A 198 -13.61 10.23 -18.47
CA LEU A 198 -14.95 10.62 -18.08
C LEU A 198 -14.91 11.43 -16.79
N ASP A 199 -15.41 12.67 -16.83
CA ASP A 199 -15.46 13.62 -15.72
C ASP A 199 -16.88 14.18 -15.53
N PRO A 200 -17.75 13.51 -14.78
CA PRO A 200 -19.15 13.92 -14.60
C PRO A 200 -19.31 15.26 -13.88
N LYS A 201 -18.29 15.74 -13.20
CA LYS A 201 -18.33 17.04 -12.52
C LYS A 201 -17.87 18.21 -13.40
N ASN A 202 -17.40 17.93 -14.62
CA ASN A 202 -16.83 18.95 -15.51
C ASN A 202 -15.75 19.79 -14.78
N ALA A 203 -14.83 19.08 -14.14
CA ALA A 203 -13.74 19.67 -13.36
C ALA A 203 -12.39 19.57 -14.11
N ASP A 204 -11.30 19.38 -13.39
CA ASP A 204 -9.94 19.43 -13.93
C ASP A 204 -9.65 18.44 -15.08
N LEU A 205 -10.29 17.25 -15.08
CA LEU A 205 -10.10 16.28 -16.15
C LEU A 205 -10.83 16.65 -17.44
N ALA A 206 -11.94 17.37 -17.35
CA ALA A 206 -12.66 17.87 -18.52
C ALA A 206 -11.82 18.83 -19.36
N ASP A 207 -10.90 19.58 -18.75
CA ASP A 207 -10.00 20.50 -19.43
C ASP A 207 -9.04 19.77 -20.40
N LEU A 208 -8.84 18.47 -20.22
CA LEU A 208 -8.05 17.65 -21.13
C LEU A 208 -8.65 17.55 -22.53
N GLN A 209 -9.92 17.95 -22.75
CA GLN A 209 -10.50 18.04 -24.10
C GLN A 209 -9.68 18.91 -25.05
N ALA A 210 -8.92 19.88 -24.53
CA ALA A 210 -8.06 20.73 -25.33
C ALA A 210 -6.89 19.99 -25.97
N VAL A 211 -6.48 18.84 -25.42
CA VAL A 211 -5.28 18.10 -25.80
C VAL A 211 -5.54 16.63 -26.13
N MET A 212 -6.71 16.10 -25.79
CA MET A 212 -7.10 14.71 -26.00
C MET A 212 -8.50 14.61 -26.64
N PRO A 213 -8.71 13.71 -27.62
CA PRO A 213 -10.02 13.63 -28.31
C PRO A 213 -11.12 12.97 -27.48
N ASP A 214 -10.78 11.96 -26.65
CA ASP A 214 -11.75 11.09 -25.99
C ASP A 214 -11.94 11.48 -24.50
N VAL A 215 -12.35 12.73 -24.26
CA VAL A 215 -12.65 13.27 -22.93
C VAL A 215 -14.09 13.76 -22.89
N TYR A 216 -14.89 13.27 -21.97
CA TYR A 216 -16.33 13.52 -21.92
C TYR A 216 -16.78 13.91 -20.51
N TYR A 217 -17.68 14.89 -20.40
CA TYR A 217 -18.28 15.34 -19.14
C TYR A 217 -19.80 15.45 -19.18
N LYS A 218 -20.42 15.44 -20.38
CA LYS A 218 -21.89 15.43 -20.49
C LYS A 218 -22.40 13.99 -20.37
N LYS A 219 -23.54 13.83 -19.70
CA LYS A 219 -24.15 12.53 -19.45
C LYS A 219 -24.27 11.67 -20.71
N GLU A 220 -24.86 12.25 -21.75
CA GLU A 220 -25.13 11.54 -23.01
C GLU A 220 -23.86 11.11 -23.70
N ASP A 221 -22.85 11.98 -23.72
CA ASP A 221 -21.54 11.70 -24.34
C ASP A 221 -20.77 10.65 -23.56
N MET A 222 -20.86 10.66 -22.22
CA MET A 222 -20.24 9.65 -21.36
C MET A 222 -20.88 8.27 -21.54
N LEU A 223 -22.21 8.21 -21.64
CA LEU A 223 -22.93 6.94 -21.92
C LEU A 223 -22.53 6.39 -23.30
N ALA A 224 -22.53 7.25 -24.33
CA ALA A 224 -22.10 6.84 -25.66
C ALA A 224 -20.63 6.37 -25.69
N CYS A 225 -19.76 7.02 -24.90
CA CYS A 225 -18.37 6.60 -24.76
C CYS A 225 -18.25 5.22 -24.10
N ILE A 226 -19.02 4.94 -23.06
CA ILE A 226 -19.03 3.66 -22.37
C ILE A 226 -19.49 2.54 -23.31
N ASP A 227 -20.58 2.77 -24.05
CA ASP A 227 -21.08 1.79 -25.01
C ASP A 227 -20.06 1.53 -26.12
N ARG A 228 -19.44 2.57 -26.66
CA ARG A 228 -18.37 2.45 -27.66
C ARG A 228 -17.18 1.67 -27.12
N PHE A 229 -16.71 1.98 -25.91
CA PHE A 229 -15.61 1.29 -25.28
C PHE A 229 -15.89 -0.21 -25.11
N TYR A 230 -17.12 -0.55 -24.71
CA TYR A 230 -17.57 -1.92 -24.58
C TYR A 230 -17.60 -2.65 -25.92
N GLU A 231 -18.18 -2.02 -26.97
CA GLU A 231 -18.24 -2.60 -28.33
C GLU A 231 -16.84 -2.81 -28.90
N GLU A 232 -15.94 -1.84 -28.76
CA GLU A 232 -14.55 -1.95 -29.17
C GLU A 232 -13.82 -3.08 -28.42
N MET A 233 -14.06 -3.24 -27.13
CA MET A 233 -13.47 -4.31 -26.33
C MET A 233 -13.96 -5.69 -26.81
N MET A 234 -15.25 -5.84 -27.06
CA MET A 234 -15.83 -7.10 -27.54
C MET A 234 -15.29 -7.46 -28.93
N LYS A 235 -15.33 -6.52 -29.87
CA LYS A 235 -14.79 -6.69 -31.20
C LYS A 235 -13.31 -7.05 -31.16
N ARG A 236 -12.53 -6.34 -30.35
CA ARG A 236 -11.09 -6.60 -30.19
C ARG A 236 -10.83 -8.01 -29.66
N SER A 237 -11.65 -8.49 -28.71
CA SER A 237 -11.55 -9.86 -28.22
C SER A 237 -11.79 -10.91 -29.30
N GLU A 238 -12.69 -10.64 -30.25
CA GLU A 238 -12.94 -11.51 -31.40
C GLU A 238 -11.78 -11.43 -32.42
N ASP A 239 -11.36 -10.21 -32.76
CA ASP A 239 -10.28 -9.97 -33.70
C ASP A 239 -8.95 -10.62 -33.22
N MET A 240 -8.66 -10.57 -31.95
CA MET A 240 -7.48 -11.22 -31.36
C MET A 240 -7.45 -12.73 -31.60
N LYS A 241 -8.62 -13.41 -31.53
CA LYS A 241 -8.73 -14.85 -31.79
C LYS A 241 -8.45 -15.25 -33.22
N LEU A 242 -8.57 -14.30 -34.17
CA LEU A 242 -8.28 -14.50 -35.59
C LEU A 242 -6.80 -14.22 -35.93
N MET A 243 -6.02 -13.70 -35.00
CA MET A 243 -4.60 -13.42 -35.26
C MET A 243 -3.78 -14.71 -35.30
N GLU A 244 -2.84 -14.79 -36.22
CA GLU A 244 -1.99 -15.98 -36.46
C GLU A 244 -1.19 -16.42 -35.23
N ASN A 245 -0.76 -15.47 -34.43
CA ASN A 245 0.02 -15.70 -33.20
C ASN A 245 -0.85 -15.77 -31.90
N TYR A 246 -2.17 -15.83 -32.02
CA TYR A 246 -3.05 -15.95 -30.88
C TYR A 246 -2.78 -17.25 -30.10
N ARG A 247 -2.78 -17.13 -28.76
CA ARG A 247 -2.73 -18.26 -27.83
C ARG A 247 -3.78 -18.13 -26.77
N THR A 248 -4.45 -19.23 -26.48
CA THR A 248 -5.45 -19.29 -25.40
C THR A 248 -4.81 -19.00 -24.05
N GLY A 249 -5.36 -18.07 -23.30
CA GLY A 249 -4.82 -17.65 -21.99
C GLY A 249 -3.88 -16.45 -22.04
N GLU A 250 -3.45 -16.02 -23.22
CA GLU A 250 -2.66 -14.80 -23.38
C GLU A 250 -3.55 -13.57 -23.61
N ASN A 251 -3.08 -12.42 -23.19
CA ASN A 251 -3.79 -11.14 -23.34
C ASN A 251 -3.29 -10.33 -24.57
N TYR A 252 -3.84 -9.14 -24.74
CA TYR A 252 -3.50 -8.23 -25.83
C TYR A 252 -2.00 -7.84 -25.88
N ALA A 253 -1.33 -7.80 -24.73
CA ALA A 253 0.09 -7.44 -24.68
C ALA A 253 0.97 -8.49 -25.35
N TYR A 254 0.63 -9.77 -25.24
CA TYR A 254 1.31 -10.85 -25.95
C TYR A 254 1.24 -10.67 -27.48
N LEU A 255 0.15 -10.10 -27.97
CA LEU A 255 -0.06 -9.82 -29.40
C LEU A 255 0.54 -8.47 -29.84
N GLY A 256 1.18 -7.73 -28.93
CA GLY A 256 1.75 -6.42 -29.22
C GLY A 256 0.72 -5.31 -29.43
N LEU A 257 -0.53 -5.54 -29.01
CA LEU A 257 -1.61 -4.56 -29.15
C LEU A 257 -1.55 -3.50 -28.05
N PRO A 258 -2.01 -2.25 -28.31
CA PRO A 258 -2.02 -1.19 -27.32
C PRO A 258 -3.01 -1.49 -26.19
N ALA A 259 -2.71 -1.04 -24.98
CA ALA A 259 -3.66 -1.06 -23.87
C ALA A 259 -4.76 0.01 -24.08
N HIS A 260 -6.01 -0.29 -23.73
CA HIS A 260 -7.11 0.65 -23.71
C HIS A 260 -7.54 0.91 -22.28
N PHE A 261 -7.68 2.16 -21.89
CA PHE A 261 -8.06 2.57 -20.54
C PHE A 261 -9.33 3.41 -20.57
N LEU A 262 -10.30 3.04 -19.74
CA LEU A 262 -11.44 3.87 -19.39
C LEU A 262 -11.18 4.46 -18.00
N ILE A 263 -10.95 5.76 -17.95
CA ILE A 263 -10.61 6.50 -16.74
C ILE A 263 -11.82 7.28 -16.28
N PHE A 264 -12.25 7.03 -15.05
CA PHE A 264 -13.43 7.63 -14.46
C PHE A 264 -13.02 8.45 -13.23
N ASP A 265 -13.24 9.76 -13.25
CA ASP A 265 -13.21 10.55 -12.03
C ASP A 265 -14.61 10.62 -11.43
N GLU A 266 -14.71 10.60 -10.10
CA GLU A 266 -15.96 10.71 -9.34
C GLU A 266 -17.09 9.77 -9.86
N TYR A 267 -16.79 8.48 -9.99
CA TYR A 267 -17.72 7.45 -10.47
C TYR A 267 -19.10 7.48 -9.76
N VAL A 268 -19.12 7.77 -8.45
CA VAL A 268 -20.36 7.87 -7.67
C VAL A 268 -21.24 9.00 -8.19
N ALA A 269 -20.66 10.17 -8.49
CA ALA A 269 -21.40 11.32 -9.03
C ALA A 269 -22.03 10.98 -10.40
N PHE A 270 -21.32 10.23 -11.24
CA PHE A 270 -21.89 9.75 -12.49
C PHE A 270 -23.08 8.82 -12.27
N MET A 271 -22.96 7.85 -11.36
CA MET A 271 -24.05 6.92 -11.06
C MET A 271 -25.29 7.61 -10.50
N GLU A 272 -25.13 8.71 -9.76
CA GLU A 272 -26.24 9.55 -9.28
C GLU A 272 -26.96 10.31 -10.40
N MET A 273 -26.28 10.59 -11.52
CA MET A 273 -26.89 11.24 -12.69
C MET A 273 -27.78 10.28 -13.53
N LEU A 274 -27.64 8.98 -13.30
CA LEU A 274 -28.28 7.94 -14.10
C LEU A 274 -29.65 7.51 -13.53
N GLY A 275 -30.57 7.15 -14.42
CA GLY A 275 -31.77 6.44 -14.04
C GLY A 275 -31.50 4.94 -13.77
N THR A 276 -32.46 4.25 -13.18
CA THR A 276 -32.31 2.82 -12.78
C THR A 276 -31.92 1.90 -13.96
N LYS A 277 -32.47 2.15 -15.15
CA LYS A 277 -32.16 1.34 -16.34
C LYS A 277 -30.75 1.63 -16.88
N GLU A 278 -30.36 2.90 -16.91
CA GLU A 278 -29.03 3.33 -17.34
C GLU A 278 -27.96 2.79 -16.37
N ASN A 279 -28.22 2.84 -15.06
CA ASN A 279 -27.36 2.26 -14.05
C ASN A 279 -27.11 0.76 -14.29
N ALA A 280 -28.17 -0.01 -14.56
CA ALA A 280 -28.03 -1.43 -14.82
C ALA A 280 -27.21 -1.71 -16.10
N ALA A 281 -27.38 -0.93 -17.16
CA ALA A 281 -26.61 -1.05 -18.38
C ALA A 281 -25.12 -0.73 -18.18
N VAL A 282 -24.83 0.36 -17.48
CA VAL A 282 -23.44 0.76 -17.17
C VAL A 282 -22.74 -0.30 -16.28
N LEU A 283 -23.42 -0.80 -15.26
CA LEU A 283 -22.88 -1.86 -14.40
C LEU A 283 -22.57 -3.13 -15.19
N ASN A 284 -23.47 -3.54 -16.09
CA ASN A 284 -23.21 -4.68 -16.95
C ASN A 284 -21.99 -4.44 -17.87
N ASN A 285 -21.95 -3.31 -18.56
CA ASN A 285 -20.88 -3.03 -19.53
C ASN A 285 -19.53 -2.75 -18.88
N CYS A 286 -19.48 -2.10 -17.71
CA CYS A 286 -18.23 -1.74 -17.06
C CYS A 286 -17.69 -2.78 -16.06
N LEU A 287 -18.57 -3.48 -15.33
CA LEU A 287 -18.14 -4.36 -14.23
C LEU A 287 -18.18 -5.84 -14.56
N LEU A 288 -19.23 -6.31 -15.25
CA LEU A 288 -19.38 -7.74 -15.48
C LEU A 288 -18.48 -8.27 -16.60
N TYR A 289 -18.21 -7.46 -17.63
CA TYR A 289 -17.40 -7.88 -18.77
C TYR A 289 -15.93 -7.47 -18.68
N THR A 290 -15.60 -6.57 -17.78
CA THR A 290 -14.21 -6.19 -17.48
C THR A 290 -13.64 -6.96 -16.29
N SER A 291 -14.44 -7.75 -15.58
CA SER A 291 -13.98 -8.62 -14.49
C SER A 291 -13.15 -9.78 -15.01
N PRO A 292 -12.18 -10.27 -14.22
CA PRO A 292 -11.41 -11.46 -14.56
C PRO A 292 -12.35 -12.63 -14.88
N SER A 293 -11.90 -13.48 -15.82
CA SER A 293 -12.62 -14.68 -16.23
C SER A 293 -13.03 -15.52 -15.01
N PRO A 294 -14.18 -16.23 -15.03
CA PRO A 294 -14.55 -17.17 -13.97
C PRO A 294 -13.44 -18.16 -13.57
N ARG A 295 -12.44 -18.39 -14.42
CA ARG A 295 -11.27 -19.21 -14.11
C ARG A 295 -10.32 -18.56 -13.10
N ASP A 296 -10.23 -17.22 -13.11
CA ASP A 296 -9.36 -16.50 -12.17
C ASP A 296 -9.95 -16.48 -10.75
N VAL A 297 -11.25 -16.77 -10.61
CA VAL A 297 -11.95 -16.90 -9.31
C VAL A 297 -11.78 -18.30 -8.70
N GLU A 298 -11.51 -19.33 -9.50
CA GLU A 298 -11.27 -20.70 -9.01
C GLU A 298 -9.86 -20.90 -8.44
N GLU A 299 -8.86 -20.16 -8.95
CA GLU A 299 -7.48 -20.22 -8.43
C GLU A 299 -7.28 -19.43 -7.11
N SER A 300 -8.26 -18.62 -6.70
CA SER A 300 -8.19 -17.82 -5.45
C SER A 300 -8.98 -18.45 -4.29
N ARG A 301 -9.45 -19.68 -4.42
CA ARG A 301 -10.05 -20.51 -3.37
C ARG A 301 -9.09 -21.64 -3.01
#